data_a5769473434d564c191b1185e2112df3
#
_entry.id   a5769473434d564c191b1185e2112df3
#
_cell.length_a   1.000
_cell.length_b   1.000
_cell.length_c   1.000
_cell.angle_alpha   90.00
_cell.angle_beta   90.00
_cell.angle_gamma   90.00
#
_symmetry.space_group_name_H-M   'P 1'
#
loop_
_entity.id
_entity.type
_entity.pdbx_description
1 polymer ?
#
loop_
_entity_poly.entity_id
_entity_poly.type
_entity_poly.pdbx_seq_one_letter_code
_entity_poly.pdbx_strand_id
1 'polypeptide(L)'
;HQDSSTQGSAAVTIAVAKRRGANATTVSHAVLERVESARARLLPGDVRLDVTRDYGETAGEKAQELILHLLIATLSVTALIWIFLGWREAVVVLVAVPVTLALTLFAYYALGYTLNRITLFALIFSIGILVDDAIVVVENIHRHMGFGSGPLEQIIPRAVDAVGGPTILATFTVIAALLPTAVVSGRMGPYMSPIPI
;
A
#
# COMPACT_ATOMS: atom_id res chain seq x y z
N HIS A 1 -1.97 -27.90 3.09
CA HIS A 1 -2.23 -29.34 3.29
C HIS A 1 -3.53 -29.49 4.05
N GLN A 2 -4.62 -29.70 3.35
CA GLN A 2 -5.88 -30.17 3.95
C GLN A 2 -5.70 -31.68 4.17
N ASP A 3 -5.53 -32.05 5.42
CA ASP A 3 -5.56 -33.45 5.79
C ASP A 3 -7.02 -33.91 5.86
N SER A 4 -7.43 -34.72 4.91
CA SER A 4 -8.80 -35.20 4.68
C SER A 4 -9.16 -36.42 5.52
N SER A 5 -8.62 -36.55 6.73
CA SER A 5 -8.77 -37.75 7.58
C SER A 5 -9.65 -37.55 8.82
N THR A 6 -10.56 -36.58 8.85
CA THR A 6 -11.62 -36.53 9.89
C THR A 6 -12.89 -37.22 9.40
N GLN A 7 -12.86 -38.54 9.31
CA GLN A 7 -14.05 -39.35 9.09
C GLN A 7 -14.93 -39.30 10.34
N GLY A 8 -16.10 -38.66 10.22
CA GLY A 8 -17.29 -39.03 11.03
C GLY A 8 -17.40 -38.50 12.45
N SER A 9 -16.57 -37.52 12.87
CA SER A 9 -16.74 -36.86 14.17
C SER A 9 -17.74 -35.70 14.06
N ALA A 10 -18.67 -35.59 15.03
CA ALA A 10 -19.53 -34.42 15.11
C ALA A 10 -18.68 -33.16 15.34
N ALA A 11 -18.81 -32.15 14.48
CA ALA A 11 -18.06 -30.93 14.58
C ALA A 11 -18.98 -29.69 14.61
N VAL A 12 -18.61 -28.70 15.40
CA VAL A 12 -19.29 -27.39 15.45
C VAL A 12 -18.34 -26.32 14.95
N THR A 13 -18.78 -25.54 13.98
CA THR A 13 -18.01 -24.41 13.45
C THR A 13 -18.51 -23.12 14.10
N ILE A 14 -17.59 -22.38 14.74
CA ILE A 14 -17.85 -21.05 15.30
C ILE A 14 -17.23 -20.02 14.36
N ALA A 15 -18.05 -19.16 13.77
CA ALA A 15 -17.60 -18.08 12.93
C ALA A 15 -17.60 -16.75 13.69
N VAL A 16 -16.46 -16.07 13.74
CA VAL A 16 -16.31 -14.75 14.35
C VAL A 16 -16.10 -13.71 13.27
N ALA A 17 -16.96 -12.69 13.23
CA ALA A 17 -16.87 -11.61 12.27
C ALA A 17 -16.41 -10.31 12.94
N LYS A 18 -15.49 -9.58 12.29
CA LYS A 18 -15.08 -8.26 12.76
C LYS A 18 -16.13 -7.18 12.44
N ARG A 19 -16.20 -6.13 13.26
CA ARG A 19 -16.99 -4.94 12.95
C ARG A 19 -16.36 -4.14 11.81
N ARG A 20 -17.17 -3.35 11.10
CA ARG A 20 -16.65 -2.40 10.09
C ARG A 20 -15.65 -1.46 10.76
N GLY A 21 -14.54 -1.18 10.10
CA GLY A 21 -13.47 -0.32 10.63
C GLY A 21 -12.50 -0.99 11.60
N ALA A 22 -12.78 -2.19 12.12
CA ALA A 22 -11.83 -2.89 12.98
C ALA A 22 -10.68 -3.52 12.16
N ASN A 23 -9.47 -3.53 12.73
CA ASN A 23 -8.32 -4.18 12.12
C ASN A 23 -8.48 -5.72 12.22
N ALA A 24 -8.37 -6.42 11.09
CA ALA A 24 -8.58 -7.86 11.01
C ALA A 24 -7.52 -8.64 11.81
N THR A 25 -6.25 -8.24 11.71
CA THR A 25 -5.14 -8.89 12.41
C THR A 25 -5.27 -8.77 13.93
N THR A 26 -5.59 -7.55 14.43
CA THR A 26 -5.77 -7.32 15.87
C THR A 26 -6.95 -8.12 16.43
N VAL A 27 -8.06 -8.18 15.67
CA VAL A 27 -9.24 -8.94 16.10
C VAL A 27 -8.94 -10.44 16.10
N SER A 28 -8.26 -10.95 15.07
CA SER A 28 -7.89 -12.36 14.99
C SER A 28 -7.00 -12.77 16.18
N HIS A 29 -5.93 -12.03 16.45
CA HIS A 29 -5.05 -12.29 17.60
C HIS A 29 -5.83 -12.29 18.93
N ALA A 30 -6.69 -11.30 19.16
CA ALA A 30 -7.48 -11.23 20.38
C ALA A 30 -8.48 -12.38 20.52
N VAL A 31 -9.04 -12.86 19.40
CA VAL A 31 -9.93 -14.01 19.39
C VAL A 31 -9.17 -15.29 19.69
N LEU A 32 -8.03 -15.52 19.05
CA LEU A 32 -7.20 -16.71 19.26
C LEU A 32 -6.67 -16.79 20.70
N GLU A 33 -6.23 -15.69 21.28
CA GLU A 33 -5.81 -15.61 22.68
C GLU A 33 -6.97 -15.99 23.65
N ARG A 34 -8.17 -15.48 23.38
CA ARG A 34 -9.35 -15.83 24.19
C ARG A 34 -9.77 -17.29 24.01
N VAL A 35 -9.67 -17.81 22.80
CA VAL A 35 -9.97 -19.21 22.49
C VAL A 35 -9.01 -20.13 23.23
N GLU A 36 -7.71 -19.84 23.23
CA GLU A 36 -6.71 -20.63 23.95
C GLU A 36 -6.93 -20.58 25.47
N SER A 37 -7.26 -19.41 26.00
CA SER A 37 -7.62 -19.23 27.41
C SER A 37 -8.91 -19.99 27.79
N ALA A 38 -9.89 -20.02 26.90
CA ALA A 38 -11.15 -20.77 27.10
C ALA A 38 -10.93 -22.28 26.98
N ARG A 39 -10.08 -22.71 26.07
CA ARG A 39 -9.72 -24.13 25.89
C ARG A 39 -9.21 -24.73 27.18
N ALA A 40 -8.31 -24.08 27.88
CA ALA A 40 -7.72 -24.54 29.12
C ALA A 40 -8.74 -24.66 30.27
N ARG A 41 -9.87 -23.93 30.20
CA ARG A 41 -10.84 -23.83 31.30
C ARG A 41 -12.17 -24.55 31.04
N LEU A 42 -12.62 -24.61 29.79
CA LEU A 42 -13.99 -24.95 29.45
C LEU A 42 -14.11 -26.21 28.58
N LEU A 43 -13.06 -26.61 27.86
CA LEU A 43 -13.13 -27.74 26.96
C LEU A 43 -12.64 -29.03 27.65
N PRO A 44 -13.40 -30.11 27.58
CA PRO A 44 -12.93 -31.45 27.96
C PRO A 44 -11.73 -31.86 27.11
N GLY A 45 -10.87 -32.74 27.65
CA GLY A 45 -9.62 -33.15 26.98
C GLY A 45 -9.79 -33.93 25.67
N ASP A 46 -11.00 -34.41 25.40
CA ASP A 46 -11.40 -35.14 24.19
C ASP A 46 -11.88 -34.22 23.04
N VAL A 47 -12.08 -32.92 23.31
CA VAL A 47 -12.52 -31.95 22.31
C VAL A 47 -11.29 -31.33 21.62
N ARG A 48 -11.17 -31.60 20.32
CA ARG A 48 -10.16 -30.99 19.47
C ARG A 48 -10.65 -29.66 18.89
N LEU A 49 -9.85 -28.62 19.01
CA LEU A 49 -10.12 -27.30 18.48
C LEU A 49 -9.12 -27.01 17.35
N ASP A 50 -9.64 -26.83 16.14
CA ASP A 50 -8.84 -26.53 14.96
C ASP A 50 -9.28 -25.20 14.34
N VAL A 51 -8.31 -24.34 14.04
CA VAL A 51 -8.56 -23.07 13.31
C VAL A 51 -8.62 -23.39 11.83
N THR A 52 -9.83 -23.44 11.28
CA THR A 52 -10.03 -23.78 9.87
C THR A 52 -9.70 -22.63 8.92
N ARG A 53 -9.85 -21.39 9.37
CA ARG A 53 -9.57 -20.21 8.54
C ARG A 53 -9.30 -18.99 9.40
N ASP A 54 -8.13 -18.35 9.19
CA ASP A 54 -7.75 -17.06 9.77
C ASP A 54 -7.52 -16.02 8.67
N TYR A 55 -8.45 -15.07 8.56
CA TYR A 55 -8.29 -13.96 7.62
C TYR A 55 -7.39 -12.83 8.15
N GLY A 56 -7.14 -12.78 9.46
CA GLY A 56 -6.26 -11.79 10.07
C GLY A 56 -4.80 -12.11 9.75
N GLU A 57 -4.40 -13.37 9.88
CA GLU A 57 -3.07 -13.85 9.51
C GLU A 57 -2.80 -13.60 8.01
N THR A 58 -3.71 -14.07 7.15
CA THR A 58 -3.60 -13.85 5.69
C THR A 58 -3.52 -12.36 5.33
N ALA A 59 -4.23 -11.48 6.03
CA ALA A 59 -4.16 -10.04 5.79
C ALA A 59 -2.81 -9.46 6.19
N GLY A 60 -2.23 -9.91 7.32
CA GLY A 60 -0.91 -9.52 7.78
C GLY A 60 0.20 -9.95 6.83
N GLU A 61 0.20 -11.22 6.41
CA GLU A 61 1.17 -11.75 5.44
C GLU A 61 1.12 -10.99 4.12
N LYS A 62 -0.07 -10.74 3.57
CA LYS A 62 -0.22 -9.99 2.34
C LYS A 62 0.19 -8.53 2.46
N ALA A 63 0.02 -7.91 3.61
CA ALA A 63 0.51 -6.56 3.85
C ALA A 63 2.05 -6.52 3.84
N GLN A 64 2.73 -7.47 4.48
CA GLN A 64 4.18 -7.57 4.47
C GLN A 64 4.73 -7.86 3.08
N GLU A 65 4.12 -8.79 2.34
CA GLU A 65 4.48 -9.10 0.96
C GLU A 65 4.39 -7.85 0.06
N LEU A 66 3.32 -7.07 0.19
CA LEU A 66 3.14 -5.84 -0.57
C LEU A 66 4.19 -4.76 -0.24
N ILE A 67 4.53 -4.59 1.05
CA ILE A 67 5.59 -3.66 1.47
C ILE A 67 6.94 -4.11 0.91
N LEU A 68 7.23 -5.40 0.93
CA LEU A 68 8.47 -5.96 0.35
C LEU A 68 8.54 -5.69 -1.15
N HIS A 69 7.46 -5.94 -1.90
CA HIS A 69 7.41 -5.67 -3.34
C HIS A 69 7.57 -4.18 -3.64
N LEU A 70 6.97 -3.31 -2.83
CA LEU A 70 7.16 -1.86 -2.95
C LEU A 70 8.62 -1.46 -2.74
N LEU A 71 9.29 -2.04 -1.74
CA LEU A 71 10.71 -1.78 -1.48
C LEU A 71 11.58 -2.26 -2.64
N ILE A 72 11.32 -3.46 -3.17
CA ILE A 72 12.02 -3.99 -4.34
C ILE A 72 11.81 -3.10 -5.56
N ALA A 73 10.57 -2.67 -5.82
CA ALA A 73 10.26 -1.76 -6.92
C ALA A 73 10.99 -0.42 -6.78
N THR A 74 10.97 0.18 -5.59
CA THR A 74 11.67 1.43 -5.29
C THR A 74 13.17 1.30 -5.53
N LEU A 75 13.79 0.22 -5.04
CA LEU A 75 15.21 -0.03 -5.24
C LEU A 75 15.54 -0.27 -6.72
N SER A 76 14.70 -1.00 -7.44
CA SER A 76 14.87 -1.25 -8.87
C SER A 76 14.83 0.03 -9.68
N VAL A 77 13.83 0.90 -9.44
CA VAL A 77 13.71 2.20 -10.10
C VAL A 77 14.89 3.09 -9.74
N THR A 78 15.28 3.15 -8.46
CA THR A 78 16.44 3.91 -7.99
C THR A 78 17.74 3.45 -8.68
N ALA A 79 17.95 2.13 -8.81
CA ALA A 79 19.11 1.58 -9.49
C ALA A 79 19.13 1.94 -10.98
N LEU A 80 17.97 1.91 -11.64
CA LEU A 80 17.83 2.29 -13.04
C LEU A 80 18.16 3.77 -13.24
N ILE A 81 17.64 4.65 -12.39
CA ILE A 81 17.95 6.08 -12.42
C ILE A 81 19.43 6.31 -12.18
N TRP A 82 20.04 5.60 -11.23
CA TRP A 82 21.47 5.68 -10.97
C TRP A 82 22.32 5.34 -12.21
N ILE A 83 21.94 4.33 -12.96
CA ILE A 83 22.67 3.91 -14.17
C ILE A 83 22.54 4.93 -15.29
N PHE A 84 21.36 5.52 -15.51
CA PHE A 84 21.08 6.39 -16.64
C PHE A 84 21.32 7.88 -16.37
N LEU A 85 20.98 8.37 -15.17
CA LEU A 85 21.03 9.79 -14.82
C LEU A 85 22.17 10.12 -13.83
N GLY A 86 22.49 9.19 -12.94
CA GLY A 86 23.54 9.38 -11.96
C GLY A 86 23.06 9.18 -10.52
N TRP A 87 24.03 9.20 -9.59
CA TRP A 87 23.75 8.87 -8.18
C TRP A 87 22.97 9.98 -7.45
N ARG A 88 23.13 11.24 -7.85
CA ARG A 88 22.47 12.40 -7.22
C ARG A 88 20.97 12.35 -7.45
N GLU A 89 20.58 12.11 -8.67
CA GLU A 89 19.21 11.96 -9.12
C GLU A 89 18.55 10.74 -8.48
N ALA A 90 19.28 9.64 -8.40
CA ALA A 90 18.82 8.43 -7.73
C ALA A 90 18.51 8.65 -6.25
N VAL A 91 19.33 9.42 -5.52
CA VAL A 91 19.09 9.75 -4.11
C VAL A 91 17.82 10.59 -3.94
N VAL A 92 17.54 11.52 -4.84
CA VAL A 92 16.31 12.32 -4.78
C VAL A 92 15.08 11.42 -4.88
N VAL A 93 15.06 10.49 -5.84
CA VAL A 93 13.93 9.57 -6.01
C VAL A 93 13.84 8.57 -4.85
N LEU A 94 14.98 8.06 -4.35
CA LEU A 94 15.03 7.17 -3.19
C LEU A 94 14.41 7.82 -1.93
N VAL A 95 14.53 9.12 -1.77
CA VAL A 95 13.93 9.87 -0.65
C VAL A 95 12.47 10.23 -0.96
N ALA A 96 12.17 10.64 -2.19
CA ALA A 96 10.83 11.07 -2.59
C ALA A 96 9.79 9.96 -2.39
N VAL A 97 10.10 8.72 -2.78
CA VAL A 97 9.16 7.58 -2.69
C VAL A 97 8.73 7.28 -1.25
N PRO A 98 9.63 7.08 -0.28
CA PRO A 98 9.23 6.86 1.12
C PRO A 98 8.50 8.05 1.75
N VAL A 99 8.88 9.28 1.40
CA VAL A 99 8.20 10.48 1.91
C VAL A 99 6.76 10.54 1.39
N THR A 100 6.55 10.30 0.12
CA THR A 100 5.21 10.25 -0.48
C THR A 100 4.37 9.14 0.15
N LEU A 101 4.96 7.96 0.34
CA LEU A 101 4.32 6.85 1.04
C LEU A 101 3.88 7.25 2.45
N ALA A 102 4.77 7.88 3.22
CA ALA A 102 4.48 8.33 4.57
C ALA A 102 3.35 9.38 4.60
N LEU A 103 3.35 10.32 3.65
CA LEU A 103 2.29 11.32 3.52
C LEU A 103 0.93 10.68 3.18
N THR A 104 0.91 9.71 2.28
CA THR A 104 -0.32 9.00 1.90
C THR A 104 -0.85 8.16 3.07
N LEU A 105 0.03 7.46 3.80
CA LEU A 105 -0.35 6.72 5.00
C LEU A 105 -0.88 7.65 6.09
N PHE A 106 -0.28 8.82 6.25
CA PHE A 106 -0.75 9.83 7.17
C PHE A 106 -2.14 10.36 6.77
N ALA A 107 -2.35 10.64 5.49
CA ALA A 107 -3.66 11.04 4.97
C ALA A 107 -4.72 9.95 5.22
N TYR A 108 -4.41 8.69 4.97
CA TYR A 108 -5.31 7.57 5.28
C TYR A 108 -5.65 7.49 6.77
N TYR A 109 -4.65 7.67 7.63
CA TYR A 109 -4.87 7.71 9.08
C TYR A 109 -5.77 8.86 9.48
N ALA A 110 -5.54 10.07 8.95
CA ALA A 110 -6.32 11.27 9.25
C ALA A 110 -7.79 11.17 8.75
N LEU A 111 -8.01 10.49 7.63
CA LEU A 111 -9.33 10.24 7.07
C LEU A 111 -10.05 9.02 7.68
N GLY A 112 -9.41 8.32 8.64
CA GLY A 112 -9.99 7.17 9.32
C GLY A 112 -10.04 5.88 8.48
N TYR A 113 -9.26 5.80 7.40
CA TYR A 113 -9.12 4.56 6.64
C TYR A 113 -8.30 3.54 7.42
N THR A 114 -8.76 2.29 7.40
CA THR A 114 -7.99 1.18 7.96
C THR A 114 -7.07 0.58 6.91
N LEU A 115 -5.83 0.31 7.28
CA LEU A 115 -4.92 -0.45 6.44
C LEU A 115 -5.46 -1.87 6.25
N ASN A 116 -5.83 -2.16 5.04
CA ASN A 116 -6.27 -3.49 4.62
C ASN A 116 -5.71 -3.78 3.21
N ARG A 117 -5.90 -5.00 2.72
CA ARG A 117 -5.40 -5.41 1.41
C ARG A 117 -5.81 -4.45 0.28
N ILE A 118 -6.98 -3.83 0.40
CA ILE A 118 -7.54 -2.94 -0.64
C ILE A 118 -6.85 -1.58 -0.60
N THR A 119 -6.73 -0.97 0.58
CA THR A 119 -6.03 0.31 0.75
C THR A 119 -4.55 0.19 0.41
N LEU A 120 -3.92 -0.96 0.70
CA LEU A 120 -2.54 -1.24 0.30
C LEU A 120 -2.39 -1.38 -1.22
N PHE A 121 -3.35 -2.03 -1.90
CA PHE A 121 -3.35 -2.10 -3.36
C PHE A 121 -3.50 -0.70 -3.99
N ALA A 122 -4.44 0.11 -3.49
CA ALA A 122 -4.61 1.50 -3.93
C ALA A 122 -3.34 2.32 -3.73
N LEU A 123 -2.67 2.14 -2.57
CA LEU A 123 -1.41 2.81 -2.25
C LEU A 123 -0.30 2.47 -3.26
N ILE A 124 -0.10 1.18 -3.58
CA ILE A 124 0.91 0.74 -4.55
C ILE A 124 0.62 1.31 -5.93
N PHE A 125 -0.64 1.28 -6.35
CA PHE A 125 -1.06 1.84 -7.62
C PHE A 125 -0.79 3.35 -7.70
N SER A 126 -1.13 4.10 -6.64
CA SER A 126 -0.89 5.55 -6.57
C SER A 126 0.60 5.90 -6.55
N ILE A 127 1.42 5.13 -5.85
CA ILE A 127 2.88 5.35 -5.81
C ILE A 127 3.50 5.16 -7.20
N GLY A 128 3.05 4.18 -7.98
CA GLY A 128 3.50 4.00 -9.36
C GLY A 128 3.34 5.26 -10.20
N ILE A 129 2.20 5.93 -10.08
CA ILE A 129 1.91 7.19 -10.80
C ILE A 129 2.77 8.34 -10.26
N LEU A 130 2.90 8.47 -8.93
CA LEU A 130 3.65 9.56 -8.30
C LEU A 130 5.16 9.48 -8.54
N VAL A 131 5.71 8.29 -8.67
CA VAL A 131 7.12 8.08 -8.97
C VAL A 131 7.44 8.61 -10.38
N ASP A 132 6.56 8.43 -11.34
CA ASP A 132 6.73 8.94 -12.71
C ASP A 132 6.84 10.47 -12.74
N ASP A 133 6.02 11.18 -11.99
CA ASP A 133 6.09 12.65 -11.88
C ASP A 133 7.43 13.11 -11.29
N ALA A 134 7.92 12.43 -10.25
CA ALA A 134 9.22 12.74 -9.65
C ALA A 134 10.38 12.51 -10.63
N ILE A 135 10.31 11.44 -11.42
CA ILE A 135 11.32 11.11 -12.43
C ILE A 135 11.38 12.21 -13.51
N VAL A 136 10.22 12.63 -14.03
CA VAL A 136 10.14 13.70 -15.06
C VAL A 136 10.78 15.00 -14.57
N VAL A 137 10.51 15.41 -13.34
CA VAL A 137 11.08 16.63 -12.76
C VAL A 137 12.60 16.50 -12.60
N VAL A 138 13.08 15.37 -12.06
CA VAL A 138 14.51 15.13 -11.82
C VAL A 138 15.28 15.04 -13.14
N GLU A 139 14.73 14.34 -14.14
CA GLU A 139 15.33 14.26 -15.47
C GLU A 139 15.43 15.64 -16.12
N ASN A 140 14.39 16.47 -16.02
CA ASN A 140 14.41 17.80 -16.60
C ASN A 140 15.40 18.73 -15.90
N ILE A 141 15.56 18.63 -14.59
CA ILE A 141 16.61 19.33 -13.83
C ILE A 141 17.99 18.89 -14.33
N HIS A 142 18.23 17.60 -14.45
CA HIS A 142 19.49 17.04 -14.95
C HIS A 142 19.81 17.57 -16.35
N ARG A 143 18.83 17.57 -17.25
CA ARG A 143 18.97 18.09 -18.61
C ARG A 143 19.33 19.58 -18.63
N HIS A 144 18.66 20.40 -17.82
CA HIS A 144 18.96 21.83 -17.72
C HIS A 144 20.33 22.12 -17.12
N MET A 145 20.78 21.28 -16.18
CA MET A 145 22.15 21.37 -15.64
C MET A 145 23.20 21.06 -16.70
N GLY A 146 22.90 20.17 -17.66
CA GLY A 146 23.81 19.88 -18.79
C GLY A 146 23.89 20.97 -19.84
N PHE A 147 22.86 21.79 -20.00
CA PHE A 147 22.81 22.88 -20.98
C PHE A 147 23.16 24.26 -20.40
N GLY A 148 23.12 24.45 -19.09
CA GLY A 148 23.24 25.75 -18.43
C GLY A 148 24.58 25.97 -17.74
N SER A 149 25.19 27.12 -17.97
CA SER A 149 26.40 27.61 -17.29
C SER A 149 26.07 28.63 -16.19
N GLY A 150 25.04 28.35 -15.36
CA GLY A 150 24.61 29.23 -14.28
C GLY A 150 24.61 28.56 -12.89
N PRO A 151 24.38 29.32 -11.81
CA PRO A 151 24.24 28.76 -10.47
C PRO A 151 22.97 27.93 -10.38
N LEU A 152 23.03 26.81 -9.63
CA LEU A 152 21.95 25.87 -9.45
C LEU A 152 20.62 26.52 -8.97
N GLU A 153 20.73 27.56 -8.15
CA GLU A 153 19.60 28.35 -7.64
C GLU A 153 18.71 28.96 -8.74
N GLN A 154 19.31 29.23 -9.94
CA GLN A 154 18.56 29.77 -11.09
C GLN A 154 18.14 28.68 -12.08
N ILE A 155 18.91 27.60 -12.18
CA ILE A 155 18.67 26.51 -13.14
C ILE A 155 17.49 25.67 -12.65
N ILE A 156 17.46 25.30 -11.35
CA ILE A 156 16.44 24.41 -10.78
C ILE A 156 15.02 24.99 -10.94
N PRO A 157 14.71 26.24 -10.54
CA PRO A 157 13.36 26.78 -10.72
C PRO A 157 12.91 26.79 -12.19
N ARG A 158 13.79 27.16 -13.12
CA ARG A 158 13.48 27.18 -14.57
C ARG A 158 13.19 25.76 -15.09
N ALA A 159 13.96 24.78 -14.65
CA ALA A 159 13.74 23.38 -15.01
C ALA A 159 12.40 22.88 -14.48
N VAL A 160 12.06 23.20 -13.24
CA VAL A 160 10.77 22.83 -12.65
C VAL A 160 9.61 23.53 -13.34
N ASP A 161 9.72 24.82 -13.62
CA ASP A 161 8.67 25.57 -14.33
C ASP A 161 8.41 25.03 -15.74
N ALA A 162 9.45 24.54 -16.43
CA ALA A 162 9.30 24.01 -17.79
C ALA A 162 8.42 22.76 -17.86
N VAL A 163 8.40 21.93 -16.82
CA VAL A 163 7.59 20.69 -16.77
C VAL A 163 6.43 20.77 -15.78
N GLY A 164 6.43 21.75 -14.88
CA GLY A 164 5.45 21.87 -13.81
C GLY A 164 4.02 21.98 -14.33
N GLY A 165 3.76 22.82 -15.34
CA GLY A 165 2.44 22.96 -15.94
C GLY A 165 1.91 21.65 -16.53
N PRO A 166 2.62 21.01 -17.45
CA PRO A 166 2.25 19.71 -18.00
C PRO A 166 2.06 18.61 -16.94
N THR A 167 2.94 18.54 -15.93
CA THR A 167 2.86 17.54 -14.86
C THR A 167 1.61 17.76 -13.99
N ILE A 168 1.33 19.00 -13.58
CA ILE A 168 0.11 19.34 -12.82
C ILE A 168 -1.14 18.95 -13.63
N LEU A 169 -1.17 19.27 -14.93
CA LEU A 169 -2.31 18.94 -15.78
C LEU A 169 -2.47 17.41 -15.93
N ALA A 170 -1.36 16.67 -16.08
CA ALA A 170 -1.38 15.22 -16.14
C ALA A 170 -1.93 14.61 -14.84
N THR A 171 -1.49 15.08 -13.68
CA THR A 171 -1.97 14.64 -12.36
C THR A 171 -3.47 14.92 -12.20
N PHE A 172 -3.95 16.12 -12.56
CA PHE A 172 -5.39 16.42 -12.56
C PHE A 172 -6.19 15.52 -13.51
N THR A 173 -5.63 15.17 -14.66
CA THR A 173 -6.27 14.26 -15.60
C THR A 173 -6.40 12.85 -15.01
N VAL A 174 -5.38 12.34 -14.34
CA VAL A 174 -5.41 11.05 -13.65
C VAL A 174 -6.45 11.07 -12.53
N ILE A 175 -6.46 12.13 -11.69
CA ILE A 175 -7.46 12.30 -10.64
C ILE A 175 -8.87 12.29 -11.24
N ALA A 176 -9.11 13.07 -12.29
CA ALA A 176 -10.42 13.14 -12.96
C ALA A 176 -10.83 11.78 -13.55
N ALA A 177 -9.89 11.01 -14.11
CA ALA A 177 -10.16 9.68 -14.64
C ALA A 177 -10.48 8.66 -13.52
N LEU A 178 -9.93 8.84 -12.33
CA LEU A 178 -10.16 7.97 -11.17
C LEU A 178 -11.39 8.38 -10.34
N LEU A 179 -11.87 9.64 -10.43
CA LEU A 179 -13.05 10.11 -9.68
C LEU A 179 -14.29 9.21 -9.83
N PRO A 180 -14.63 8.66 -11.01
CA PRO A 180 -15.75 7.74 -11.13
C PRO A 180 -15.66 6.53 -10.24
N THR A 181 -14.44 6.07 -9.90
CA THR A 181 -14.25 4.91 -9.02
C THR A 181 -14.63 5.19 -7.56
N ALA A 182 -14.57 6.46 -7.12
CA ALA A 182 -15.00 6.87 -5.79
C ALA A 182 -16.52 6.74 -5.59
N VAL A 183 -17.30 6.83 -6.67
CA VAL A 183 -18.77 6.83 -6.64
C VAL A 183 -19.35 5.44 -6.91
N VAL A 184 -18.53 4.44 -7.15
CA VAL A 184 -18.98 3.06 -7.38
C VAL A 184 -19.71 2.54 -6.15
N SER A 185 -20.99 2.20 -6.31
CA SER A 185 -21.83 1.64 -5.27
C SER A 185 -21.86 0.11 -5.30
N GLY A 186 -22.39 -0.52 -4.23
CA GLY A 186 -22.50 -1.97 -4.12
C GLY A 186 -21.28 -2.64 -3.51
N ARG A 187 -21.10 -3.93 -3.80
CA ARG A 187 -20.02 -4.75 -3.19
C ARG A 187 -18.61 -4.28 -3.60
N MET A 188 -18.47 -3.64 -4.75
CA MET A 188 -17.19 -3.12 -5.26
C MET A 188 -16.85 -1.73 -4.72
N GLY A 189 -17.81 -0.97 -4.20
CA GLY A 189 -17.60 0.37 -3.65
C GLY A 189 -16.46 0.46 -2.63
N PRO A 190 -16.45 -0.37 -1.56
CA PRO A 190 -15.37 -0.37 -0.56
C PRO A 190 -13.99 -0.71 -1.12
N TYR A 191 -13.92 -1.34 -2.29
CA TYR A 191 -12.68 -1.73 -2.97
C TYR A 191 -12.15 -0.63 -3.89
N MET A 192 -13.04 0.15 -4.48
CA MET A 192 -12.70 1.17 -5.47
C MET A 192 -12.54 2.57 -4.87
N SER A 193 -13.26 2.88 -3.81
CA SER A 193 -13.25 4.23 -3.21
C SER A 193 -11.90 4.71 -2.64
N PRO A 194 -10.99 3.86 -2.14
CA PRO A 194 -9.67 4.31 -1.68
C PRO A 194 -8.69 4.66 -2.80
N ILE A 195 -8.96 4.29 -4.06
CA ILE A 195 -8.03 4.46 -5.18
C ILE A 195 -7.81 5.93 -5.56
N PRO A 196 -8.85 6.80 -5.66
CA PRO A 196 -8.70 8.19 -6.07
C PRO A 196 -8.32 9.14 -4.91
N ILE A 197 -8.23 8.66 -3.69
CA ILE A 197 -7.89 9.43 -2.49
C ILE A 197 -6.41 9.28 -2.16
#